data_7938aa6fcdc93387dd8abc4ff9139524
#
_entry.id   7938aa6fcdc93387dd8abc4ff9139524
#
_cell.length_a   1.000
_cell.length_b   1.000
_cell.length_c   1.000
_cell.angle_alpha   90.00
_cell.angle_beta   90.00
_cell.angle_gamma   90.00
#
_symmetry.space_group_name_H-M   'P 1'
#
loop_
_entity.id
_entity.type
_entity.pdbx_description
1 polymer ?
#
loop_
_entity_poly.entity_id
_entity_poly.type
_entity_poly.pdbx_seq_one_letter_code
_entity_poly.pdbx_strand_id
1 'polypeptide(L)'
;MIRTALFVRLEAKPGKEQEVADFLATGLEMAGQEATTPIWFALKLSPTTFGIFDAFANEEDRQAHLHGPIAQALMARADELLASPPSIESIDVLGMKNQLA
;
A
#
# COMPACT_ATOMS: atom_id res chain seq x y z
N MET A 1 7.58 -15.88 8.56
CA MET A 1 8.74 -15.05 8.14
C MET A 1 8.38 -14.24 6.91
N ILE A 2 8.78 -12.99 6.88
CA ILE A 2 8.50 -12.10 5.74
C ILE A 2 9.44 -12.45 4.59
N ARG A 3 8.88 -12.65 3.40
CA ARG A 3 9.67 -13.02 2.20
C ARG A 3 9.39 -12.11 1.01
N THR A 4 8.21 -11.53 0.91
CA THR A 4 7.83 -10.72 -0.25
C THR A 4 7.22 -9.41 0.22
N ALA A 5 7.25 -8.41 -0.66
CA ALA A 5 6.69 -7.10 -0.34
C ALA A 5 6.18 -6.44 -1.61
N LEU A 6 5.45 -5.35 -1.41
CA LEU A 6 5.01 -4.46 -2.47
C LEU A 6 5.35 -3.04 -2.09
N PHE A 7 5.79 -2.26 -3.05
CA PHE A 7 5.87 -0.82 -2.89
C PHE A 7 4.99 -0.16 -3.93
N VAL A 8 4.03 0.63 -3.46
CA VAL A 8 3.07 1.32 -4.32
C VAL A 8 3.33 2.81 -4.20
N ARG A 9 3.54 3.47 -5.33
CA ARG A 9 3.73 4.92 -5.38
C ARG A 9 2.49 5.56 -5.98
N LEU A 10 2.00 6.62 -5.30
CA LEU A 10 0.76 7.30 -5.64
C LEU A 10 1.04 8.80 -5.78
N GLU A 11 0.87 9.33 -6.98
CA GLU A 11 1.03 10.78 -7.20
C GLU A 11 -0.36 11.43 -7.17
N ALA A 12 -0.61 12.29 -6.18
CA ALA A 12 -1.90 12.95 -6.05
C ALA A 12 -2.10 14.00 -7.14
N LYS A 13 -3.32 14.11 -7.65
CA LYS A 13 -3.69 15.26 -8.47
C LYS A 13 -3.58 16.54 -7.63
N PRO A 14 -3.26 17.68 -8.27
CA PRO A 14 -3.27 18.97 -7.56
C PRO A 14 -4.61 19.18 -6.86
N GLY A 15 -4.57 19.49 -5.58
CA GLY A 15 -5.75 19.71 -4.76
C GLY A 15 -6.34 18.43 -4.16
N LYS A 16 -5.82 17.27 -4.49
CA LYS A 16 -6.34 15.99 -3.97
C LYS A 16 -5.43 15.36 -2.92
N GLU A 17 -4.38 16.06 -2.51
CA GLU A 17 -3.40 15.51 -1.57
C GLU A 17 -4.03 15.03 -0.27
N GLN A 18 -4.94 15.84 0.30
CA GLN A 18 -5.58 15.45 1.55
C GLN A 18 -6.50 14.25 1.35
N GLU A 19 -7.19 14.17 0.22
CA GLU A 19 -8.07 13.03 -0.07
C GLU A 19 -7.26 11.74 -0.23
N VAL A 20 -6.05 11.82 -0.81
CA VAL A 20 -5.17 10.66 -0.90
C VAL A 20 -4.74 10.23 0.50
N ALA A 21 -4.35 11.19 1.35
CA ALA A 21 -3.99 10.88 2.74
C ALA A 21 -5.15 10.24 3.49
N ASP A 22 -6.37 10.75 3.31
CA ASP A 22 -7.57 10.20 3.94
C ASP A 22 -7.86 8.78 3.43
N PHE A 23 -7.67 8.54 2.14
CA PHE A 23 -7.81 7.20 1.57
C PHE A 23 -6.84 6.23 2.24
N LEU A 24 -5.60 6.65 2.44
CA LEU A 24 -4.60 5.80 3.09
C LEU A 24 -4.94 5.52 4.55
N ALA A 25 -5.53 6.47 5.26
CA ALA A 25 -5.98 6.25 6.63
C ALA A 25 -7.08 5.19 6.67
N THR A 26 -8.01 5.23 5.72
CA THR A 26 -9.04 4.19 5.60
C THR A 26 -8.40 2.85 5.22
N GLY A 27 -7.43 2.87 4.32
CA GLY A 27 -6.70 1.67 3.93
C GLY A 27 -6.00 0.99 5.11
N LEU A 28 -5.46 1.78 6.04
CA LEU A 28 -4.83 1.24 7.24
C LEU A 28 -5.84 0.46 8.09
N GLU A 29 -7.04 1.00 8.25
CA GLU A 29 -8.09 0.29 8.99
C GLU A 29 -8.47 -1.02 8.30
N MET A 30 -8.56 -1.01 6.97
CA MET A 30 -8.85 -2.21 6.19
C MET A 30 -7.73 -3.23 6.32
N ALA A 31 -6.47 -2.78 6.27
CA ALA A 31 -5.32 -3.67 6.42
C ALA A 31 -5.31 -4.36 7.77
N GLY A 32 -5.79 -3.67 8.81
CA GLY A 32 -5.91 -4.24 10.15
C GLY A 32 -6.86 -5.43 10.23
N GLN A 33 -7.74 -5.60 9.24
CA GLN A 33 -8.67 -6.73 9.16
C GLN A 33 -8.10 -7.90 8.33
N GLU A 34 -6.95 -7.71 7.67
CA GLU A 34 -6.36 -8.72 6.80
C GLU A 34 -5.35 -9.58 7.56
N ALA A 35 -5.73 -10.86 7.79
CA ALA A 35 -4.86 -11.78 8.53
C ALA A 35 -3.56 -12.09 7.80
N THR A 36 -3.54 -12.00 6.46
CA THR A 36 -2.38 -12.37 5.65
C THR A 36 -1.50 -11.19 5.24
N THR A 37 -1.78 -10.00 5.80
CA THR A 37 -0.97 -8.79 5.57
C THR A 37 -0.39 -8.32 6.91
N PRO A 38 0.71 -8.91 7.37
CA PRO A 38 1.24 -8.59 8.70
C PRO A 38 1.91 -7.22 8.80
N ILE A 39 2.33 -6.64 7.67
CA ILE A 39 3.02 -5.35 7.64
C ILE A 39 2.40 -4.48 6.56
N TRP A 40 1.99 -3.26 6.94
CA TRP A 40 1.38 -2.31 6.01
C TRP A 40 1.65 -0.89 6.51
N PHE A 41 2.35 -0.09 5.69
CA PHE A 41 2.66 1.30 6.00
C PHE A 41 2.01 2.22 4.99
N ALA A 42 1.37 3.29 5.49
CA ALA A 42 1.01 4.43 4.67
C ALA A 42 2.16 5.43 4.74
N LEU A 43 2.60 5.91 3.59
CA LEU A 43 3.79 6.75 3.51
C LEU A 43 3.49 8.06 2.80
N LYS A 44 4.15 9.13 3.23
CA LYS A 44 4.17 10.39 2.52
C LYS A 44 5.61 10.65 2.09
N LEU A 45 5.85 10.63 0.79
CA LEU A 45 7.19 10.74 0.21
C LEU A 45 7.56 12.19 -0.10
N SER A 46 6.56 13.01 -0.40
CA SER A 46 6.71 14.43 -0.69
C SER A 46 5.36 15.10 -0.43
N PRO A 47 5.22 16.43 -0.56
CA PRO A 47 3.92 17.07 -0.40
C PRO A 47 2.82 16.53 -1.32
N THR A 48 3.19 15.96 -2.49
CA THR A 48 2.22 15.47 -3.47
C THR A 48 2.30 13.97 -3.73
N THR A 49 3.32 13.28 -3.21
CA THR A 49 3.58 11.88 -3.50
C THR A 49 3.43 11.04 -2.24
N PHE A 50 2.64 9.99 -2.35
CA PHE A 50 2.36 9.09 -1.26
C PHE A 50 2.77 7.67 -1.64
N GLY A 51 2.77 6.78 -0.67
CA GLY A 51 3.11 5.40 -0.96
C GLY A 51 2.52 4.44 0.05
N ILE A 52 2.57 3.18 -0.32
CA ILE A 52 2.24 2.07 0.56
C ILE A 52 3.40 1.09 0.47
N PHE A 53 3.91 0.68 1.62
CA PHE A 53 4.81 -0.46 1.69
C PHE A 53 4.15 -1.52 2.53
N ASP A 54 3.98 -2.72 1.97
CA ASP A 54 3.42 -3.84 2.70
C ASP A 54 4.22 -5.10 2.42
N ALA A 55 4.14 -6.06 3.32
CA ALA A 55 4.97 -7.25 3.24
C ALA A 55 4.21 -8.48 3.70
N PHE A 56 4.62 -9.63 3.18
CA PHE A 56 3.89 -10.88 3.28
C PHE A 56 4.83 -12.05 3.53
N ALA A 57 4.27 -13.12 4.08
CA ALA A 57 5.04 -14.33 4.34
C ALA A 57 5.38 -15.10 3.06
N ASN A 58 4.54 -14.98 2.02
CA ASN A 58 4.70 -15.74 0.78
C ASN A 58 3.98 -15.06 -0.39
N GLU A 59 4.20 -15.61 -1.59
CA GLU A 59 3.60 -15.07 -2.81
C GLU A 59 2.07 -15.21 -2.83
N GLU A 60 1.55 -16.30 -2.28
CA GLU A 60 0.10 -16.49 -2.24
C GLU A 60 -0.60 -15.37 -1.47
N ASP A 61 -0.04 -14.99 -0.31
CA ASP A 61 -0.59 -13.92 0.51
C ASP A 61 -0.47 -12.57 -0.19
N ARG A 62 0.65 -12.33 -0.90
CA ARG A 62 0.82 -11.11 -1.67
C ARG A 62 -0.21 -11.01 -2.78
N GLN A 63 -0.47 -12.10 -3.49
CA GLN A 63 -1.49 -12.11 -4.55
C GLN A 63 -2.89 -11.89 -3.97
N ALA A 64 -3.17 -12.48 -2.81
CA ALA A 64 -4.45 -12.27 -2.14
C ALA A 64 -4.68 -10.79 -1.83
N HIS A 65 -3.63 -10.09 -1.36
CA HIS A 65 -3.72 -8.66 -1.09
C HIS A 65 -3.91 -7.84 -2.37
N LEU A 66 -3.19 -8.17 -3.43
CA LEU A 66 -3.30 -7.47 -4.73
C LEU A 66 -4.70 -7.58 -5.34
N HIS A 67 -5.45 -8.62 -5.01
CA HIS A 67 -6.82 -8.82 -5.49
C HIS A 67 -7.86 -8.51 -4.43
N GLY A 68 -7.43 -7.98 -3.29
CA GLY A 68 -8.30 -7.74 -2.15
C GLY A 68 -8.99 -6.38 -2.14
N PRO A 69 -9.72 -6.08 -1.05
CA PRO A 69 -10.54 -4.88 -0.96
C PRO A 69 -9.78 -3.57 -1.07
N ILE A 70 -8.57 -3.49 -0.50
CA ILE A 70 -7.80 -2.24 -0.54
C ILE A 70 -7.39 -1.92 -1.98
N ALA A 71 -6.87 -2.91 -2.70
CA ALA A 71 -6.48 -2.72 -4.09
C ALA A 71 -7.67 -2.35 -4.96
N GLN A 72 -8.81 -3.01 -4.74
CA GLN A 72 -10.04 -2.70 -5.47
C GLN A 72 -10.50 -1.27 -5.20
N ALA A 73 -10.47 -0.84 -3.95
CA ALA A 73 -10.85 0.53 -3.57
C ALA A 73 -9.90 1.55 -4.19
N LEU A 74 -8.60 1.26 -4.21
CA LEU A 74 -7.61 2.14 -4.83
C LEU A 74 -7.88 2.31 -6.33
N MET A 75 -8.08 1.20 -7.03
CA MET A 75 -8.31 1.26 -8.47
C MET A 75 -9.62 1.96 -8.80
N ALA A 76 -10.64 1.81 -7.95
CA ALA A 76 -11.92 2.49 -8.16
C ALA A 76 -11.81 4.01 -8.03
N ARG A 77 -10.82 4.52 -7.28
CA ARG A 77 -10.66 5.95 -7.06
C ARG A 77 -9.43 6.54 -7.73
N ALA A 78 -8.63 5.73 -8.43
CA ALA A 78 -7.37 6.19 -9.01
C ALA A 78 -7.57 7.34 -9.99
N ASP A 79 -8.56 7.26 -10.88
CA ASP A 79 -8.81 8.31 -11.86
C ASP A 79 -9.21 9.64 -11.22
N GLU A 80 -9.88 9.58 -10.09
CA GLU A 80 -10.33 10.77 -9.35
C GLU A 80 -9.18 11.43 -8.59
N LEU A 81 -8.34 10.61 -7.95
CA LEU A 81 -7.38 11.09 -6.95
C LEU A 81 -5.96 11.25 -7.49
N LEU A 82 -5.58 10.46 -8.50
CA LEU A 82 -4.18 10.36 -8.88
C LEU A 82 -3.91 10.99 -10.24
N ALA A 83 -2.75 11.65 -10.35
CA ALA A 83 -2.29 12.27 -11.59
C ALA A 83 -1.87 11.25 -12.63
N SER A 84 -1.52 10.03 -12.18
CA SER A 84 -1.09 8.93 -13.05
C SER A 84 -1.51 7.61 -12.38
N PRO A 85 -1.55 6.50 -13.13
CA PRO A 85 -1.87 5.21 -12.53
C PRO A 85 -0.90 4.86 -11.40
N PRO A 86 -1.35 4.12 -10.37
CA PRO A 86 -0.45 3.67 -9.31
C PRO A 86 0.73 2.90 -9.89
N SER A 87 1.93 3.18 -9.36
CA SER A 87 3.11 2.40 -9.70
C SER A 87 3.26 1.30 -8.65
N ILE A 88 3.21 0.04 -9.06
CA ILE A 88 3.25 -1.10 -8.14
C ILE A 88 4.50 -1.92 -8.44
N GLU A 89 5.39 -2.01 -7.45
CA GLU A 89 6.61 -2.80 -7.56
C GLU A 89 6.54 -4.02 -6.66
N SER A 90 6.80 -5.19 -7.25
CA SER A 90 6.93 -6.44 -6.50
C SER A 90 8.38 -6.57 -6.05
N ILE A 91 8.58 -6.84 -4.77
CA ILE A 91 9.90 -6.82 -4.15
C ILE A 91 10.12 -8.15 -3.41
N ASP A 92 11.32 -8.69 -3.51
CA ASP A 92 11.74 -9.81 -2.69
C ASP A 92 12.45 -9.26 -1.46
N VAL A 93 12.11 -9.79 -0.29
CA VAL A 93 12.73 -9.38 0.96
C VAL A 93 13.89 -10.33 1.25
N LEU A 94 15.10 -9.78 1.25
CA LEU A 94 16.31 -10.57 1.49
C LEU A 94 16.56 -10.82 2.97
N GLY A 95 16.05 -9.93 3.81
CA GLY A 95 16.20 -10.05 5.26
C GLY A 95 15.41 -8.97 5.97
N MET A 96 15.11 -9.21 7.23
CA MET A 96 14.36 -8.25 8.05
C MET A 96 14.89 -8.31 9.47
N LYS A 97 15.09 -7.12 10.05
CA LYS A 97 15.37 -6.99 11.47
C LYS A 97 14.14 -6.37 12.12
N ASN A 98 13.64 -6.98 13.18
CA ASN A 98 12.51 -6.45 13.93
C ASN A 98 12.83 -6.49 15.42
N GLN A 99 12.97 -5.31 16.04
CA GLN A 99 13.28 -5.16 17.47
C GLN A 99 12.23 -4.33 18.19
N LEU A 100 11.04 -4.22 17.61
CA LEU A 100 9.97 -3.40 18.20
C LEU A 100 9.16 -4.13 19.28
N ALA A 101 9.36 -5.41 19.43
CA ALA A 101 8.61 -6.21 20.39
C ALA A 101 9.09 -5.95 21.82
#